data_3f88cb7c44df29130a09d50948110e93
#
_entry.id   3f88cb7c44df29130a09d50948110e93
#
_cell.length_a   1.000
_cell.length_b   1.000
_cell.length_c   1.000
_cell.angle_alpha   90.00
_cell.angle_beta   90.00
_cell.angle_gamma   90.00
#
_symmetry.space_group_name_H-M   'P 1'
#
loop_
_entity.id
_entity.type
_entity.pdbx_description
1 polymer ?
#
loop_
_entity_poly.entity_id
_entity_poly.type
_entity_poly.pdbx_seq_one_letter_code
_entity_poly.pdbx_strand_id
1 'polypeptide(L)'
;VIGSVLGDSSQRAIQCRIAALLAGIPDTVPLHTVNRQCSSGLQAIASVAAAIKAGYYSIGLAGGVESMSTNPMAWEGGINPRVADCDAAQSCLIPMGRC
;
A
#
# COMPACT_ATOMS: atom_id res chain seq x y z
N VAL A 1 3.19 -1.47 -9.73
CA VAL A 1 2.80 -0.86 -8.46
C VAL A 1 1.86 -1.79 -7.71
N ILE A 2 2.13 -2.04 -6.46
CA ILE A 2 1.29 -2.92 -5.62
C ILE A 2 0.69 -2.11 -4.47
N GLY A 3 -0.63 -2.14 -4.37
CA GLY A 3 -1.37 -1.56 -3.26
C GLY A 3 -1.47 -2.54 -2.09
N SER A 4 -1.14 -2.08 -0.89
CA SER A 4 -1.27 -2.89 0.33
C SER A 4 -1.34 -1.99 1.56
N VAL A 5 -2.16 -2.35 2.53
CA VAL A 5 -2.34 -1.60 3.77
C VAL A 5 -1.51 -2.21 4.90
N LEU A 6 -1.68 -3.51 5.10
CA LEU A 6 -1.09 -4.25 6.22
C LEU A 6 -0.03 -5.22 5.72
N GLY A 7 1.08 -5.26 6.40
CA GLY A 7 2.18 -6.17 6.08
C GLY A 7 3.08 -6.34 7.30
N ASP A 8 4.07 -7.21 7.20
CA ASP A 8 5.05 -7.41 8.26
C ASP A 8 5.89 -6.14 8.43
N SER A 9 5.47 -5.27 9.34
CA SER A 9 6.15 -4.01 9.60
C SER A 9 6.32 -3.18 8.32
N SER A 10 7.49 -2.60 8.09
CA SER A 10 7.81 -1.81 6.90
C SER A 10 8.26 -2.63 5.68
N GLN A 11 8.15 -3.96 5.76
CA GLN A 11 8.80 -4.84 4.78
C GLN A 11 7.96 -5.18 3.54
N ARG A 12 6.73 -4.68 3.46
CA ARG A 12 5.82 -5.02 2.34
C ARG A 12 6.43 -4.73 0.96
N ALA A 13 7.17 -3.65 0.83
CA ALA A 13 7.82 -3.31 -0.44
C ALA A 13 8.86 -4.35 -0.85
N ILE A 14 9.68 -4.81 0.11
CA ILE A 14 10.69 -5.86 -0.12
C ILE A 14 10.00 -7.19 -0.44
N GLN A 15 8.95 -7.55 0.29
CA GLN A 15 8.19 -8.77 0.04
C GLN A 15 7.61 -8.79 -1.38
N CYS A 16 6.99 -7.69 -1.80
CA CYS A 16 6.46 -7.56 -3.16
C CYS A 16 7.57 -7.62 -4.22
N ARG A 17 8.72 -7.01 -3.94
CA ARG A 17 9.89 -7.09 -4.84
C ARG A 17 10.39 -8.52 -4.99
N ILE A 18 10.53 -9.25 -3.90
CA ILE A 18 10.93 -10.66 -3.92
C ILE A 18 9.91 -11.50 -4.71
N ALA A 19 8.62 -11.29 -4.44
CA ALA A 19 7.56 -12.01 -5.14
C ALA A 19 7.60 -11.75 -6.65
N ALA A 20 7.85 -10.53 -7.09
CA ALA A 20 7.98 -10.18 -8.50
C ALA A 20 9.16 -10.91 -9.17
N LEU A 21 10.30 -10.97 -8.49
CA LEU A 21 11.48 -11.69 -9.00
C LEU A 21 11.24 -13.19 -9.07
N LEU A 22 10.59 -13.77 -8.05
CA LEU A 22 10.22 -15.20 -8.06
C LEU A 22 9.19 -15.53 -9.14
N ALA A 23 8.33 -14.59 -9.49
CA ALA A 23 7.37 -14.73 -10.59
C ALA A 23 8.00 -14.60 -11.97
N GLY A 24 9.29 -14.33 -12.06
CA GLY A 24 10.02 -14.21 -13.33
C GLY A 24 10.00 -12.81 -13.94
N ILE A 25 9.53 -11.79 -13.21
CA ILE A 25 9.65 -10.41 -13.69
C ILE A 25 11.12 -10.01 -13.66
N PRO A 26 11.68 -9.47 -14.78
CA PRO A 26 13.08 -9.11 -14.84
C PRO A 26 13.51 -8.12 -13.74
N ASP A 27 14.74 -8.25 -13.28
CA ASP A 27 15.31 -7.39 -12.25
C ASP A 27 15.46 -5.92 -12.69
N THR A 28 15.42 -5.68 -14.00
CA THR A 28 15.40 -4.33 -14.59
C THR A 28 14.06 -3.61 -14.41
N VAL A 29 12.98 -4.33 -14.06
CA VAL A 29 11.66 -3.74 -13.85
C VAL A 29 11.55 -3.25 -12.40
N PRO A 30 11.40 -1.94 -12.16
CA PRO A 30 11.23 -1.43 -10.81
C PRO A 30 9.85 -1.79 -10.24
N LEU A 31 9.77 -1.85 -8.92
CA LEU A 31 8.53 -2.06 -8.21
C LEU A 31 8.46 -1.14 -6.99
N HIS A 32 7.29 -0.59 -6.73
CA HIS A 32 7.02 0.08 -5.47
C HIS A 32 5.63 -0.27 -4.95
N THR A 33 5.39 -0.04 -3.68
CA THR A 33 4.11 -0.24 -3.04
C THR A 33 3.47 1.10 -2.69
N VAL A 34 2.15 1.11 -2.65
CA VAL A 34 1.37 2.28 -2.22
C VAL A 34 0.40 1.86 -1.13
N ASN A 35 0.20 2.76 -0.17
CA ASN A 35 -0.80 2.59 0.88
C ASN A 35 -1.72 3.82 0.90
N ARG A 36 -2.96 3.62 0.53
CA ARG A 36 -4.06 4.58 0.68
C ARG A 36 -5.26 3.87 1.28
N GLN A 37 -5.02 3.19 2.38
CA GLN A 37 -6.02 2.41 3.09
C GLN A 37 -6.78 1.46 2.14
N CYS A 38 -8.08 1.30 2.29
CA CYS A 38 -8.89 0.40 1.48
C CYS A 38 -8.87 0.72 -0.03
N SER A 39 -8.45 1.89 -0.43
CA SER A 39 -8.33 2.29 -1.84
C SER A 39 -6.93 2.07 -2.44
N SER A 40 -6.05 1.34 -1.76
CA SER A 40 -4.66 1.15 -2.21
C SER A 40 -4.56 0.46 -3.58
N GLY A 41 -5.40 -0.52 -3.86
CA GLY A 41 -5.44 -1.19 -5.16
C GLY A 41 -5.85 -0.24 -6.29
N LEU A 42 -6.88 0.57 -6.07
CA LEU A 42 -7.30 1.60 -7.03
C LEU A 42 -6.21 2.66 -7.21
N GLN A 43 -5.53 3.05 -6.13
CA GLN A 43 -4.42 3.99 -6.21
C GLN A 43 -3.26 3.42 -7.03
N ALA A 44 -2.96 2.13 -6.90
CA ALA A 44 -1.94 1.48 -7.71
C ALA A 44 -2.27 1.58 -9.22
N ILE A 45 -3.52 1.30 -9.60
CA ILE A 45 -4.00 1.42 -10.98
C ILE A 45 -3.89 2.88 -11.47
N ALA A 46 -4.37 3.84 -10.67
CA ALA A 46 -4.32 5.26 -11.01
C ALA A 46 -2.87 5.75 -11.20
N SER A 47 -1.95 5.30 -10.35
CA SER A 47 -0.54 5.67 -10.45
C SER A 47 0.11 5.15 -11.73
N VAL A 48 -0.17 3.89 -12.11
CA VAL A 48 0.32 3.30 -13.36
C VAL A 48 -0.29 4.01 -14.57
N ALA A 49 -1.59 4.25 -14.56
CA ALA A 49 -2.27 4.96 -15.65
C ALA A 49 -1.72 6.38 -15.85
N ALA A 50 -1.49 7.11 -14.76
CA ALA A 50 -0.89 8.44 -14.81
C ALA A 50 0.53 8.43 -15.37
N ALA A 51 1.35 7.44 -14.97
CA ALA A 51 2.71 7.30 -15.45
C ALA A 51 2.77 6.98 -16.95
N ILE A 52 1.89 6.11 -17.42
CA ILE A 52 1.75 5.79 -18.85
C ILE A 52 1.31 7.05 -19.63
N LYS A 53 0.31 7.76 -19.12
CA LYS A 53 -0.17 9.00 -19.74
C LYS A 53 0.92 10.09 -19.78
N ALA A 54 1.75 10.18 -18.75
CA ALA A 54 2.86 11.13 -18.67
C ALA A 54 4.08 10.71 -19.52
N GLY A 55 4.08 9.52 -20.08
CA GLY A 55 5.17 9.02 -20.92
C GLY A 55 6.35 8.41 -20.16
N TYR A 56 6.19 8.07 -18.88
CA TYR A 56 7.27 7.45 -18.11
C TYR A 56 7.60 6.04 -18.60
N TYR A 57 6.60 5.29 -19.02
CA TYR A 57 6.70 3.98 -19.66
C TYR A 57 5.41 3.69 -20.41
N SER A 58 5.43 2.70 -21.29
CA SER A 58 4.28 2.35 -22.14
C SER A 58 3.49 1.15 -21.62
N ILE A 59 4.08 0.32 -20.76
CA ILE A 59 3.44 -0.86 -20.16
C ILE A 59 3.71 -0.82 -18.66
N GLY A 60 2.66 -0.99 -17.87
CA GLY A 60 2.76 -1.05 -16.41
C GLY A 60 1.84 -2.11 -15.83
N LEU A 61 2.26 -2.72 -14.73
CA LEU A 61 1.47 -3.67 -13.96
C LEU A 61 1.02 -3.02 -12.66
N ALA A 62 -0.27 -3.10 -12.37
CA ALA A 62 -0.83 -2.67 -11.10
C ALA A 62 -1.58 -3.83 -10.45
N GLY A 63 -1.47 -3.94 -9.14
CA GLY A 63 -2.15 -4.98 -8.38
C GLY A 63 -2.29 -4.61 -6.91
N GLY A 64 -2.81 -5.53 -6.13
CA GLY A 64 -2.92 -5.36 -4.70
C GLY A 64 -2.81 -6.70 -3.98
N VAL A 65 -2.39 -6.65 -2.73
CA VAL A 65 -2.30 -7.82 -1.87
C VAL A 65 -2.64 -7.45 -0.43
N GLU A 66 -3.44 -8.28 0.21
CA GLU A 66 -3.74 -8.17 1.62
C GLU A 66 -3.95 -9.56 2.20
N SER A 67 -3.39 -9.81 3.39
CA SER A 67 -3.51 -11.08 4.09
C SER A 67 -3.72 -10.84 5.57
N MET A 68 -4.96 -10.53 5.95
CA MET A 68 -5.31 -10.21 7.34
C MET A 68 -5.29 -11.42 8.26
N SER A 69 -5.24 -12.63 7.74
CA SER A 69 -5.02 -13.84 8.53
C SER A 69 -3.62 -13.89 9.16
N THR A 70 -2.65 -13.36 8.47
CA THR A 70 -1.25 -13.23 8.93
C THR A 70 -0.95 -11.85 9.53
N ASN A 71 -1.53 -10.81 8.95
CA ASN A 71 -1.32 -9.43 9.37
C ASN A 71 -2.66 -8.80 9.73
N PRO A 72 -3.18 -9.04 10.96
CA PRO A 72 -4.47 -8.53 11.37
C PRO A 72 -4.47 -7.01 11.49
N MET A 73 -5.64 -6.42 11.37
CA MET A 73 -5.86 -5.00 11.56
C MET A 73 -5.69 -4.64 13.03
N ALA A 74 -4.49 -4.19 13.40
CA ALA A 74 -4.16 -3.75 14.75
C ALA A 74 -3.27 -2.51 14.68
N TRP A 75 -3.44 -1.59 15.63
CA TRP A 75 -2.54 -0.46 15.76
C TRP A 75 -1.20 -0.93 16.33
N GLU A 76 -0.12 -0.53 15.69
CA GLU A 76 1.24 -0.81 16.15
C GLU A 76 1.90 0.48 16.65
N GLY A 77 2.55 0.39 17.82
CA GLY A 77 3.26 1.52 18.42
C GLY A 77 2.40 2.45 19.25
N GLY A 78 2.99 3.56 19.69
CA GLY A 78 2.32 4.57 20.50
C GLY A 78 1.48 5.54 19.68
N ILE A 79 0.52 6.18 20.34
CA ILE A 79 -0.33 7.22 19.74
C ILE A 79 0.03 8.54 20.39
N ASN A 80 0.23 9.57 19.58
CA ASN A 80 0.47 10.93 20.09
C ASN A 80 -0.79 11.43 20.84
N PRO A 81 -0.68 11.89 22.11
CA PRO A 81 -1.83 12.35 22.87
C PRO A 81 -2.65 13.46 22.21
N ARG A 82 -2.05 14.26 21.33
CA ARG A 82 -2.74 15.33 20.60
C ARG A 82 -3.80 14.82 19.63
N VAL A 83 -3.80 13.54 19.32
CA VAL A 83 -4.87 12.92 18.53
C VAL A 83 -6.22 13.07 19.21
N ALA A 84 -6.25 13.08 20.56
CA ALA A 84 -7.47 13.32 21.34
C ALA A 84 -8.13 14.69 21.07
N ASP A 85 -7.36 15.67 20.60
CA ASP A 85 -7.83 17.02 20.32
C ASP A 85 -8.44 17.19 18.92
N CYS A 86 -8.48 16.12 18.13
CA CYS A 86 -8.98 16.17 16.75
C CYS A 86 -9.88 14.97 16.45
N ASP A 87 -11.18 15.23 16.32
CA ASP A 87 -12.17 14.17 16.05
C ASP A 87 -11.89 13.40 14.77
N ALA A 88 -11.45 14.09 13.72
CA ALA A 88 -11.08 13.45 12.45
C ALA A 88 -9.89 12.52 12.62
N ALA A 89 -8.88 12.92 13.39
CA ALA A 89 -7.73 12.09 13.68
C ALA A 89 -8.09 10.86 14.51
N GLN A 90 -8.95 11.01 15.52
CA GLN A 90 -9.46 9.88 16.30
C GLN A 90 -10.22 8.88 15.44
N SER A 91 -11.03 9.36 14.50
CA SER A 91 -11.78 8.51 13.58
C SER A 91 -10.90 7.60 12.74
N CYS A 92 -9.67 8.02 12.44
CA CYS A 92 -8.72 7.23 11.67
C CYS A 92 -8.12 6.05 12.45
N LEU A 93 -8.25 6.02 13.78
CA LEU A 93 -7.79 4.91 14.61
C LEU A 93 -8.74 3.71 14.59
N ILE A 94 -9.96 3.90 14.11
CA ILE A 94 -10.99 2.88 14.08
C ILE A 94 -11.00 2.21 12.71
N PRO A 95 -10.96 0.87 12.63
CA PRO A 95 -11.15 0.17 11.37
C PRO A 95 -12.46 0.64 10.71
N MET A 96 -12.41 0.95 9.44
CA MET A 96 -13.54 1.54 8.70
C MET A 96 -13.97 2.93 9.20
N GLY A 97 -13.06 3.65 9.84
CA GLY A 97 -13.26 5.04 10.21
C GLY A 97 -13.40 5.97 8.99
N ARG A 98 -13.67 7.23 9.25
CA ARG A 98 -13.85 8.26 8.21
C ARG A 98 -12.51 8.62 7.55
N CYS A 99 -11.98 7.75 6.73
CA CYS A 99 -10.77 8.03 5.96
C CYS A 99 -11.10 8.53 4.56
#